data_5b9f509fe42836c3585b5876686c4eda
#
_entry.id   5b9f509fe42836c3585b5876686c4eda
#
_cell.length_a   1.000
_cell.length_b   1.000
_cell.length_c   1.000
_cell.angle_alpha   90.00
_cell.angle_beta   90.00
_cell.angle_gamma   90.00
#
_symmetry.space_group_name_H-M   'P 1'
#
loop_
_entity.id
_entity.type
_entity.pdbx_description
1 polymer ?
#
loop_
_entity_poly.entity_id
_entity_poly.type
_entity_poly.pdbx_seq_one_letter_code
_entity_poly.pdbx_strand_id
1 'polypeptide(L)'
;MTCLGQFMVLLDNTIVGAALPDMQHRLHTQLTGLQWIVDAYVLLVAMLLLSGGVFADRFGRKRVYLTGVAVFTAASLVCSLAPSVGWLVAGRVLQGIGAAALSPASLALLAVAYPVPQERIKAIGLWAGFSGIGLAAGPVAGGVLAEAFGWSAIFLVNLPIGVVLLLVGLRSLEETRNPNAPAIDVPGTMLSVLGVGVLTYGLIEGGARGWSSPLILGSFAGAVVLLAAFVAVEARRSAPVLPLRLFRQRLFSVSNTAMVVVGFALMGSSFFFSQFFVYVQGSSILRAGLQTLPTSLAMVIVSPYAGRLAARHGFRVVVAIGLAVAGLGLLALGMVHADTGYGNVWWRLALVGVGFALTMSPLTGAAIQAVSPQEGGLASGISSTARQIGAVLGVAVLGAIVRTRQSGGASFEAGLNSAFLAAGAVTLATAVFTGLWLAKSKPTQDPTAVDRSEHSVLN
;
A
#
# COMPACT_ATOMS: atom_id res chain seq x y z
N MET A 1 -13.80 -14.97 -8.52
CA MET A 1 -12.36 -15.31 -8.75
C MET A 1 -11.45 -14.10 -8.61
N THR A 2 -11.58 -13.07 -9.44
CA THR A 2 -10.75 -11.85 -9.38
C THR A 2 -10.77 -11.19 -8.00
N CYS A 3 -11.94 -11.14 -7.35
CA CYS A 3 -12.08 -10.64 -5.97
C CYS A 3 -11.27 -11.48 -4.96
N LEU A 4 -11.30 -12.82 -5.08
CA LEU A 4 -10.56 -13.71 -4.18
C LEU A 4 -9.04 -13.60 -4.40
N GLY A 5 -8.58 -13.41 -5.65
CA GLY A 5 -7.17 -13.16 -5.94
C GLY A 5 -6.68 -11.85 -5.32
N GLN A 6 -7.46 -10.78 -5.42
CA GLN A 6 -7.13 -9.51 -4.78
C GLN A 6 -7.19 -9.58 -3.26
N PHE A 7 -8.16 -10.29 -2.70
CA PHE A 7 -8.23 -10.60 -1.27
C PHE A 7 -6.93 -11.28 -0.79
N MET A 8 -6.46 -12.31 -1.50
CA MET A 8 -5.22 -13.04 -1.18
C MET A 8 -4.00 -12.10 -1.13
N VAL A 9 -3.85 -11.23 -2.13
CA VAL A 9 -2.74 -10.25 -2.19
C VAL A 9 -2.78 -9.27 -1.02
N LEU A 10 -3.96 -8.74 -0.67
CA LEU A 10 -4.09 -7.77 0.40
C LEU A 10 -4.06 -8.40 1.80
N LEU A 11 -4.54 -9.63 1.93
CA LEU A 11 -4.35 -10.42 3.13
C LEU A 11 -2.86 -10.65 3.39
N ASP A 12 -2.10 -11.11 2.37
CA ASP A 12 -0.67 -11.36 2.49
C ASP A 12 0.12 -10.09 2.86
N ASN A 13 -0.28 -8.94 2.35
CA ASN A 13 0.36 -7.66 2.66
C ASN A 13 0.28 -7.30 4.16
N THR A 14 -0.80 -7.67 4.84
CA THR A 14 -1.05 -7.26 6.23
C THR A 14 -0.84 -8.39 7.25
N ILE A 15 -0.99 -9.65 6.84
CA ILE A 15 -0.84 -10.81 7.70
C ILE A 15 0.59 -10.96 8.25
N VAL A 16 1.58 -10.58 7.43
CA VAL A 16 3.01 -10.63 7.77
C VAL A 16 3.32 -9.76 8.99
N GLY A 17 2.70 -8.56 9.07
CA GLY A 17 2.92 -7.63 10.18
C GLY A 17 2.66 -8.23 11.56
N ALA A 18 1.64 -9.09 11.68
CA ALA A 18 1.32 -9.76 12.95
C ALA A 18 2.34 -10.84 13.33
N ALA A 19 2.95 -11.50 12.33
CA ALA A 19 3.90 -12.59 12.54
C ALA A 19 5.37 -12.13 12.69
N LEU A 20 5.67 -10.84 12.50
CA LEU A 20 7.04 -10.32 12.60
C LEU A 20 7.76 -10.67 13.91
N PRO A 21 7.11 -10.59 15.10
CA PRO A 21 7.75 -10.99 16.34
C PRO A 21 8.16 -12.48 16.38
N ASP A 22 7.33 -13.39 15.85
CA ASP A 22 7.65 -14.82 15.79
C ASP A 22 8.79 -15.09 14.77
N MET A 23 8.76 -14.41 13.62
CA MET A 23 9.84 -14.45 12.63
C MET A 23 11.16 -13.96 13.23
N GLN A 24 11.16 -12.87 14.01
CA GLN A 24 12.35 -12.35 14.65
C GLN A 24 12.97 -13.38 15.59
N HIS A 25 12.12 -14.01 16.41
CA HIS A 25 12.57 -15.01 17.37
C HIS A 25 13.09 -16.28 16.70
N ARG A 26 12.33 -16.86 15.76
CA ARG A 26 12.66 -18.16 15.16
C ARG A 26 13.75 -18.08 14.07
N LEU A 27 13.85 -16.98 13.34
CA LEU A 27 14.88 -16.78 12.33
C LEU A 27 16.12 -16.05 12.89
N HIS A 28 16.14 -15.76 14.20
CA HIS A 28 17.23 -15.05 14.89
C HIS A 28 17.67 -13.78 14.15
N THR A 29 16.70 -12.98 13.68
CA THR A 29 16.97 -11.81 12.86
C THR A 29 16.84 -10.51 13.63
N GLN A 30 17.45 -9.45 13.11
CA GLN A 30 17.32 -8.09 13.63
C GLN A 30 16.21 -7.33 12.91
N LEU A 31 15.93 -6.11 13.38
CA LEU A 31 14.94 -5.21 12.78
C LEU A 31 15.14 -5.01 11.27
N THR A 32 16.39 -4.91 10.80
CA THR A 32 16.73 -4.80 9.37
C THR A 32 16.20 -5.98 8.54
N GLY A 33 16.35 -7.21 9.06
CA GLY A 33 15.80 -8.40 8.37
C GLY A 33 14.28 -8.39 8.30
N LEU A 34 13.60 -7.94 9.37
CA LEU A 34 12.14 -7.77 9.37
C LEU A 34 11.68 -6.72 8.35
N GLN A 35 12.40 -5.60 8.25
CA GLN A 35 12.13 -4.57 7.25
C GLN A 35 12.26 -5.13 5.82
N TRP A 36 13.34 -5.90 5.54
CA TRP A 36 13.51 -6.54 4.24
C TRP A 36 12.42 -7.56 3.90
N ILE A 37 11.92 -8.33 4.86
CA ILE A 37 10.81 -9.26 4.66
C ILE A 37 9.55 -8.53 4.17
N VAL A 38 9.26 -7.35 4.71
CA VAL A 38 8.11 -6.53 4.29
C VAL A 38 8.42 -5.77 3.01
N ASP A 39 9.54 -5.04 2.98
CA ASP A 39 9.85 -4.08 1.91
C ASP A 39 10.16 -4.76 0.57
N ALA A 40 10.79 -5.94 0.57
CA ALA A 40 11.07 -6.67 -0.65
C ALA A 40 9.80 -6.98 -1.47
N TYR A 41 8.71 -7.34 -0.81
CA TYR A 41 7.41 -7.56 -1.43
C TYR A 41 6.78 -6.25 -1.91
N VAL A 42 6.65 -5.27 -1.01
CA VAL A 42 5.96 -3.99 -1.29
C VAL A 42 6.68 -3.21 -2.40
N LEU A 43 8.02 -3.25 -2.42
CA LEU A 43 8.86 -2.63 -3.44
C LEU A 43 8.54 -3.18 -4.84
N LEU A 44 8.54 -4.51 -4.99
CA LEU A 44 8.28 -5.12 -6.29
C LEU A 44 6.84 -4.86 -6.75
N VAL A 45 5.87 -4.95 -5.84
CA VAL A 45 4.48 -4.56 -6.14
C VAL A 45 4.43 -3.11 -6.60
N ALA A 46 5.06 -2.17 -5.87
CA ALA A 46 5.05 -0.75 -6.21
C ALA A 46 5.59 -0.48 -7.61
N MET A 47 6.75 -1.02 -7.92
CA MET A 47 7.47 -0.71 -9.15
C MET A 47 6.90 -1.44 -10.37
N LEU A 48 6.35 -2.64 -10.19
CA LEU A 48 5.86 -3.47 -11.30
C LEU A 48 4.34 -3.34 -11.53
N LEU A 49 3.58 -2.68 -10.65
CA LEU A 49 2.12 -2.60 -10.72
C LEU A 49 1.64 -1.99 -12.06
N LEU A 50 2.21 -0.86 -12.47
CA LEU A 50 1.85 -0.19 -13.71
C LEU A 50 2.26 -1.03 -14.94
N SER A 51 3.49 -1.54 -14.94
CA SER A 51 3.99 -2.42 -16.00
C SER A 51 3.18 -3.71 -16.09
N GLY A 52 2.73 -4.27 -14.95
CA GLY A 52 1.88 -5.45 -14.87
C GLY A 52 0.53 -5.28 -15.58
N GLY A 53 -0.05 -4.08 -15.51
CA GLY A 53 -1.27 -3.74 -16.26
C GLY A 53 -1.05 -3.74 -17.77
N VAL A 54 0.00 -3.08 -18.24
CA VAL A 54 0.39 -3.08 -19.67
C VAL A 54 0.72 -4.49 -20.15
N PHE A 55 1.40 -5.27 -19.31
CA PHE A 55 1.76 -6.66 -19.61
C PHE A 55 0.49 -7.54 -19.79
N ALA A 56 -0.50 -7.37 -18.90
CA ALA A 56 -1.78 -8.07 -18.99
C ALA A 56 -2.54 -7.72 -20.27
N ASP A 57 -2.60 -6.45 -20.63
CA ASP A 57 -3.26 -5.99 -21.85
C ASP A 57 -2.60 -6.53 -23.12
N ARG A 58 -1.27 -6.63 -23.14
CA ARG A 58 -0.49 -7.05 -24.31
C ARG A 58 -0.42 -8.57 -24.50
N PHE A 59 -0.17 -9.33 -23.44
CA PHE A 59 0.09 -10.78 -23.51
C PHE A 59 -1.14 -11.63 -23.20
N GLY A 60 -2.23 -11.02 -22.77
CA GLY A 60 -3.47 -11.68 -22.43
C GLY A 60 -3.75 -11.64 -20.93
N ARG A 61 -4.93 -11.14 -20.59
CA ARG A 61 -5.33 -10.86 -19.20
C ARG A 61 -5.48 -12.12 -18.38
N LYS A 62 -6.08 -13.18 -18.94
CA LYS A 62 -6.20 -14.49 -18.28
C LYS A 62 -4.82 -15.10 -18.04
N ARG A 63 -3.96 -15.13 -19.07
CA ARG A 63 -2.61 -15.71 -18.94
C ARG A 63 -1.81 -15.01 -17.87
N VAL A 64 -1.76 -13.68 -17.89
CA VAL A 64 -1.00 -12.89 -16.91
C VAL A 64 -1.57 -13.05 -15.50
N TYR A 65 -2.90 -13.06 -15.36
CA TYR A 65 -3.55 -13.29 -14.07
C TYR A 65 -3.18 -14.67 -13.49
N LEU A 66 -3.34 -15.75 -14.27
CA LEU A 66 -3.06 -17.10 -13.81
C LEU A 66 -1.56 -17.33 -13.55
N THR A 67 -0.68 -16.77 -14.39
CA THR A 67 0.76 -16.80 -14.14
C THR A 67 1.09 -16.05 -12.84
N GLY A 68 0.49 -14.88 -12.61
CA GLY A 68 0.64 -14.15 -11.37
C GLY A 68 0.20 -14.95 -10.14
N VAL A 69 -0.96 -15.64 -10.22
CA VAL A 69 -1.44 -16.55 -9.17
C VAL A 69 -0.47 -17.71 -8.96
N ALA A 70 0.01 -18.34 -10.02
CA ALA A 70 0.94 -19.47 -9.94
C ALA A 70 2.27 -19.05 -9.28
N VAL A 71 2.87 -17.94 -9.74
CA VAL A 71 4.10 -17.40 -9.17
C VAL A 71 3.91 -17.02 -7.70
N PHE A 72 2.82 -16.32 -7.35
CA PHE A 72 2.50 -15.95 -5.99
C PHE A 72 2.34 -17.16 -5.06
N THR A 73 1.61 -18.18 -5.52
CA THR A 73 1.37 -19.40 -4.75
C THR A 73 2.65 -20.21 -4.55
N ALA A 74 3.45 -20.39 -5.61
CA ALA A 74 4.74 -21.09 -5.53
C ALA A 74 5.72 -20.31 -4.61
N ALA A 75 5.77 -18.99 -4.72
CA ALA A 75 6.58 -18.14 -3.85
C ALA A 75 6.12 -18.20 -2.39
N SER A 76 4.81 -18.32 -2.14
CA SER A 76 4.26 -18.53 -0.79
C SER A 76 4.75 -19.85 -0.18
N LEU A 77 4.85 -20.91 -0.98
CA LEU A 77 5.46 -22.17 -0.54
C LEU A 77 6.94 -21.98 -0.21
N VAL A 78 7.70 -21.27 -1.06
CA VAL A 78 9.12 -20.95 -0.80
C VAL A 78 9.26 -20.16 0.50
N CYS A 79 8.40 -19.16 0.73
CA CYS A 79 8.38 -18.39 1.97
C CYS A 79 8.11 -19.29 3.19
N SER A 80 7.12 -20.18 3.11
CA SER A 80 6.74 -21.04 4.23
C SER A 80 7.83 -22.04 4.63
N LEU A 81 8.67 -22.44 3.69
CA LEU A 81 9.77 -23.39 3.88
C LEU A 81 11.13 -22.69 4.11
N ALA A 82 11.16 -21.36 4.24
CA ALA A 82 12.40 -20.59 4.30
C ALA A 82 13.23 -20.92 5.56
N PRO A 83 14.48 -21.42 5.41
CA PRO A 83 15.36 -21.73 6.53
C PRO A 83 16.08 -20.50 7.08
N SER A 84 16.03 -19.37 6.36
CA SER A 84 16.73 -18.13 6.73
C SER A 84 16.02 -16.91 6.18
N VAL A 85 16.38 -15.74 6.74
CA VAL A 85 15.85 -14.44 6.29
C VAL A 85 16.12 -14.19 4.80
N GLY A 86 17.31 -14.56 4.30
CA GLY A 86 17.64 -14.38 2.88
C GLY A 86 16.73 -15.18 1.95
N TRP A 87 16.40 -16.43 2.29
CA TRP A 87 15.43 -17.24 1.57
C TRP A 87 14.02 -16.63 1.61
N LEU A 88 13.62 -16.16 2.80
CA LEU A 88 12.31 -15.52 2.96
C LEU A 88 12.21 -14.25 2.13
N VAL A 89 13.24 -13.39 2.14
CA VAL A 89 13.32 -12.18 1.31
C VAL A 89 13.25 -12.52 -0.19
N ALA A 90 13.99 -13.54 -0.65
CA ALA A 90 13.89 -14.00 -2.03
C ALA A 90 12.48 -14.48 -2.42
N GLY A 91 11.83 -15.23 -1.52
CA GLY A 91 10.43 -15.62 -1.68
C GLY A 91 9.49 -14.40 -1.76
N ARG A 92 9.72 -13.37 -0.91
CA ARG A 92 8.94 -12.12 -0.92
C ARG A 92 9.11 -11.33 -2.23
N VAL A 93 10.31 -11.30 -2.81
CA VAL A 93 10.56 -10.73 -4.14
C VAL A 93 9.70 -11.43 -5.19
N LEU A 94 9.69 -12.78 -5.21
CA LEU A 94 8.87 -13.56 -6.15
C LEU A 94 7.37 -13.35 -5.92
N GLN A 95 6.91 -13.31 -4.67
CA GLN A 95 5.51 -12.97 -4.35
C GLN A 95 5.14 -11.58 -4.86
N GLY A 96 6.02 -10.58 -4.70
CA GLY A 96 5.83 -9.21 -5.18
C GLY A 96 5.64 -9.16 -6.71
N ILE A 97 6.43 -9.93 -7.46
CA ILE A 97 6.29 -10.05 -8.92
C ILE A 97 4.92 -10.67 -9.27
N GLY A 98 4.54 -11.76 -8.59
CA GLY A 98 3.24 -12.42 -8.78
C GLY A 98 2.06 -11.48 -8.48
N ALA A 99 2.12 -10.75 -7.38
CA ALA A 99 1.08 -9.80 -6.97
C ALA A 99 0.96 -8.62 -7.95
N ALA A 100 2.08 -8.10 -8.46
CA ALA A 100 2.11 -7.01 -9.43
C ALA A 100 1.50 -7.39 -10.79
N ALA A 101 1.59 -8.66 -11.17
CA ALA A 101 0.93 -9.20 -12.36
C ALA A 101 -0.57 -9.47 -12.10
N LEU A 102 -0.90 -10.09 -10.97
CA LEU A 102 -2.24 -10.53 -10.61
C LEU A 102 -3.20 -9.35 -10.37
N SER A 103 -2.78 -8.35 -9.59
CA SER A 103 -3.68 -7.27 -9.15
C SER A 103 -4.28 -6.46 -10.30
N PRO A 104 -3.51 -5.87 -11.24
CA PRO A 104 -4.08 -5.12 -12.36
C PRO A 104 -4.82 -6.02 -13.36
N ALA A 105 -4.32 -7.25 -13.60
CA ALA A 105 -4.99 -8.21 -14.47
C ALA A 105 -6.37 -8.61 -13.94
N SER A 106 -6.53 -8.74 -12.60
CA SER A 106 -7.80 -9.06 -11.95
C SER A 106 -8.87 -8.00 -12.23
N LEU A 107 -8.49 -6.72 -12.13
CA LEU A 107 -9.39 -5.59 -12.38
C LEU A 107 -9.71 -5.47 -13.88
N ALA A 108 -8.73 -5.71 -14.77
CA ALA A 108 -8.91 -5.68 -16.21
C ALA A 108 -9.85 -6.80 -16.71
N LEU A 109 -9.72 -8.02 -16.17
CA LEU A 109 -10.64 -9.14 -16.44
C LEU A 109 -12.08 -8.81 -16.00
N LEU A 110 -12.22 -8.22 -14.82
CA LEU A 110 -13.52 -7.83 -14.30
C LEU A 110 -14.17 -6.75 -15.16
N ALA A 111 -13.39 -5.75 -15.63
CA ALA A 111 -13.90 -4.68 -16.48
C ALA A 111 -14.43 -5.18 -17.84
N VAL A 112 -13.82 -6.25 -18.37
CA VAL A 112 -14.28 -6.89 -19.64
C VAL A 112 -15.47 -7.80 -19.42
N ALA A 113 -15.49 -8.55 -18.30
CA ALA A 113 -16.59 -9.46 -17.99
C ALA A 113 -17.93 -8.73 -17.77
N TYR A 114 -17.88 -7.43 -17.39
CA TYR A 114 -19.06 -6.59 -17.15
C TYR A 114 -19.05 -5.36 -18.07
N PRO A 115 -19.49 -5.50 -19.34
CA PRO A 115 -19.50 -4.38 -20.31
C PRO A 115 -20.50 -3.29 -19.95
N VAL A 116 -21.60 -3.64 -19.27
CA VAL A 116 -22.63 -2.69 -18.84
C VAL A 116 -22.10 -1.84 -17.68
N PRO A 117 -22.09 -0.49 -17.80
CA PRO A 117 -21.49 0.39 -16.79
C PRO A 117 -22.00 0.18 -15.37
N GLN A 118 -23.31 0.00 -15.18
CA GLN A 118 -23.93 -0.20 -13.86
C GLN A 118 -23.50 -1.52 -13.20
N GLU A 119 -23.40 -2.60 -13.98
CA GLU A 119 -22.94 -3.91 -13.50
C GLU A 119 -21.46 -3.89 -13.18
N ARG A 120 -20.66 -3.23 -14.03
CA ARG A 120 -19.22 -3.04 -13.81
C ARG A 120 -18.93 -2.27 -12.52
N ILE A 121 -19.69 -1.21 -12.22
CA ILE A 121 -19.55 -0.46 -10.97
C ILE A 121 -19.83 -1.36 -9.76
N LYS A 122 -20.88 -2.19 -9.82
CA LYS A 122 -21.19 -3.16 -8.75
C LYS A 122 -20.07 -4.19 -8.57
N ALA A 123 -19.56 -4.74 -9.68
CA ALA A 123 -18.49 -5.73 -9.67
C ALA A 123 -17.16 -5.15 -9.11
N ILE A 124 -16.80 -3.92 -9.51
CA ILE A 124 -15.64 -3.19 -8.94
C ILE A 124 -15.87 -2.90 -7.45
N GLY A 125 -17.09 -2.56 -7.05
CA GLY A 125 -17.45 -2.38 -5.64
C GLY A 125 -17.25 -3.66 -4.81
N LEU A 126 -17.64 -4.82 -5.34
CA LEU A 126 -17.38 -6.12 -4.69
C LEU A 126 -15.87 -6.41 -4.62
N TRP A 127 -15.14 -6.18 -5.70
CA TRP A 127 -13.67 -6.35 -5.74
C TRP A 127 -12.98 -5.48 -4.69
N ALA A 128 -13.39 -4.21 -4.55
CA ALA A 128 -12.90 -3.30 -3.52
C ALA A 128 -13.30 -3.75 -2.11
N GLY A 129 -14.52 -4.29 -1.93
CA GLY A 129 -14.98 -4.85 -0.67
C GLY A 129 -14.15 -6.04 -0.21
N PHE A 130 -13.88 -7.00 -1.09
CA PHE A 130 -12.98 -8.13 -0.82
C PHE A 130 -11.55 -7.67 -0.51
N SER A 131 -11.09 -6.63 -1.19
CA SER A 131 -9.81 -5.98 -0.90
C SER A 131 -9.76 -5.44 0.54
N GLY A 132 -10.81 -4.74 0.95
CA GLY A 132 -10.93 -4.21 2.31
C GLY A 132 -10.99 -5.32 3.38
N ILE A 133 -11.73 -6.40 3.12
CA ILE A 133 -11.79 -7.57 4.02
C ILE A 133 -10.41 -8.21 4.16
N GLY A 134 -9.65 -8.39 3.04
CA GLY A 134 -8.29 -8.93 3.09
C GLY A 134 -7.36 -8.07 3.96
N LEU A 135 -7.42 -6.76 3.78
CA LEU A 135 -6.61 -5.81 4.56
C LEU A 135 -6.94 -5.87 6.06
N ALA A 136 -8.23 -5.94 6.41
CA ALA A 136 -8.69 -5.95 7.79
C ALA A 136 -8.49 -7.30 8.49
N ALA A 137 -8.62 -8.40 7.76
CA ALA A 137 -8.46 -9.75 8.30
C ALA A 137 -7.00 -10.10 8.62
N GLY A 138 -6.03 -9.45 7.94
CA GLY A 138 -4.61 -9.80 8.05
C GLY A 138 -4.07 -9.85 9.48
N PRO A 139 -4.20 -8.81 10.28
CA PRO A 139 -3.68 -8.81 11.65
C PRO A 139 -4.25 -9.92 12.53
N VAL A 140 -5.54 -10.22 12.40
CA VAL A 140 -6.19 -11.29 13.17
C VAL A 140 -5.80 -12.67 12.66
N ALA A 141 -5.92 -12.89 11.35
CA ALA A 141 -5.53 -14.15 10.74
C ALA A 141 -4.05 -14.46 10.99
N GLY A 142 -3.19 -13.41 10.89
CA GLY A 142 -1.77 -13.51 11.18
C GLY A 142 -1.50 -13.86 12.64
N GLY A 143 -2.19 -13.22 13.57
CA GLY A 143 -2.11 -13.53 14.99
C GLY A 143 -2.51 -14.97 15.30
N VAL A 144 -3.68 -15.42 14.81
CA VAL A 144 -4.17 -16.80 15.00
C VAL A 144 -3.21 -17.83 14.39
N LEU A 145 -2.81 -17.64 13.13
CA LEU A 145 -1.98 -18.61 12.44
C LEU A 145 -0.56 -18.67 13.02
N ALA A 146 0.03 -17.51 13.32
CA ALA A 146 1.38 -17.47 13.87
C ALA A 146 1.45 -18.04 15.30
N GLU A 147 0.44 -17.78 16.14
CA GLU A 147 0.39 -18.32 17.50
C GLU A 147 0.11 -19.83 17.53
N ALA A 148 -0.81 -20.33 16.66
CA ALA A 148 -1.20 -21.73 16.66
C ALA A 148 -0.22 -22.65 15.90
N PHE A 149 0.36 -22.19 14.79
CA PHE A 149 1.12 -23.02 13.85
C PHE A 149 2.52 -22.45 13.52
N GLY A 150 2.86 -21.27 14.07
CA GLY A 150 4.09 -20.53 13.77
C GLY A 150 3.97 -19.65 12.51
N TRP A 151 4.97 -18.78 12.33
CA TRP A 151 4.98 -17.76 11.28
C TRP A 151 4.82 -18.32 9.85
N SER A 152 5.31 -19.52 9.58
CA SER A 152 5.23 -20.14 8.23
C SER A 152 3.79 -20.36 7.76
N ALA A 153 2.86 -20.56 8.70
CA ALA A 153 1.44 -20.80 8.40
C ALA A 153 0.77 -19.60 7.69
N ILE A 154 1.25 -18.37 7.92
CA ILE A 154 0.70 -17.19 7.23
C ILE A 154 0.94 -17.23 5.71
N PHE A 155 1.98 -17.92 5.26
CA PHE A 155 2.24 -18.13 3.83
C PHE A 155 1.51 -19.37 3.31
N LEU A 156 1.40 -20.42 4.13
CA LEU A 156 0.69 -21.65 3.74
C LEU A 156 -0.79 -21.41 3.44
N VAL A 157 -1.45 -20.44 4.08
CA VAL A 157 -2.85 -20.09 3.80
C VAL A 157 -3.08 -19.67 2.35
N ASN A 158 -2.07 -19.14 1.67
CA ASN A 158 -2.16 -18.73 0.27
C ASN A 158 -2.20 -19.93 -0.69
N LEU A 159 -1.69 -21.11 -0.29
CA LEU A 159 -1.63 -22.29 -1.16
C LEU A 159 -3.01 -22.81 -1.56
N PRO A 160 -3.92 -23.14 -0.61
CA PRO A 160 -5.25 -23.60 -0.98
C PRO A 160 -6.03 -22.57 -1.79
N ILE A 161 -5.90 -21.26 -1.45
CA ILE A 161 -6.53 -20.18 -2.20
C ILE A 161 -6.00 -20.13 -3.62
N GLY A 162 -4.68 -20.16 -3.79
CA GLY A 162 -4.02 -20.12 -5.10
C GLY A 162 -4.36 -21.33 -5.97
N VAL A 163 -4.37 -22.54 -5.40
CA VAL A 163 -4.78 -23.77 -6.13
C VAL A 163 -6.22 -23.66 -6.62
N VAL A 164 -7.16 -23.22 -5.77
CA VAL A 164 -8.56 -22.99 -6.17
C VAL A 164 -8.64 -21.95 -7.29
N LEU A 165 -7.92 -20.84 -7.17
CA LEU A 165 -7.88 -19.79 -8.20
C LEU A 165 -7.34 -20.31 -9.54
N LEU A 166 -6.31 -21.15 -9.54
CA LEU A 166 -5.76 -21.77 -10.74
C LEU A 166 -6.75 -22.75 -11.38
N LEU A 167 -7.29 -23.70 -10.61
CA LEU A 167 -8.18 -24.73 -11.13
C LEU A 167 -9.48 -24.14 -11.70
N VAL A 168 -10.09 -23.20 -10.97
CA VAL A 168 -11.33 -22.55 -11.43
C VAL A 168 -11.03 -21.55 -12.56
N GLY A 169 -9.91 -20.82 -12.49
CA GLY A 169 -9.56 -19.82 -13.49
C GLY A 169 -9.18 -20.39 -14.84
N LEU A 170 -8.52 -21.54 -14.86
CA LEU A 170 -8.25 -22.25 -16.12
C LEU A 170 -9.54 -22.57 -16.89
N ARG A 171 -10.63 -22.92 -16.17
CA ARG A 171 -11.91 -23.32 -16.74
C ARG A 171 -12.87 -22.17 -17.02
N SER A 172 -12.92 -21.14 -16.15
CA SER A 172 -13.97 -20.13 -16.17
C SER A 172 -13.57 -18.77 -16.72
N LEU A 173 -12.27 -18.48 -16.84
CA LEU A 173 -11.82 -17.22 -17.42
C LEU A 173 -11.64 -17.34 -18.92
N GLU A 174 -12.11 -16.33 -19.65
CA GLU A 174 -11.86 -16.18 -21.09
C GLU A 174 -10.62 -15.33 -21.33
N GLU A 175 -9.86 -15.70 -22.38
CA GLU A 175 -8.68 -14.92 -22.74
C GLU A 175 -9.10 -13.65 -23.48
N THR A 176 -8.59 -12.52 -23.00
CA THR A 176 -8.81 -11.22 -23.62
C THR A 176 -7.51 -10.44 -23.65
N ARG A 177 -7.30 -9.68 -24.72
CA ARG A 177 -6.13 -8.79 -24.88
C ARG A 177 -6.54 -7.50 -25.55
N ASN A 178 -5.75 -6.46 -25.36
CA ASN A 178 -5.94 -5.19 -26.06
C ASN A 178 -4.97 -5.15 -27.26
N PRO A 179 -5.46 -5.19 -28.53
CA PRO A 179 -4.58 -5.11 -29.70
C PRO A 179 -3.74 -3.82 -29.77
N ASN A 180 -4.24 -2.74 -29.16
CA ASN A 180 -3.62 -1.42 -29.14
C ASN A 180 -2.87 -1.14 -27.83
N ALA A 181 -2.48 -2.19 -27.06
CA ALA A 181 -1.72 -2.01 -25.84
C ALA A 181 -0.38 -1.33 -26.13
N PRO A 182 0.03 -0.32 -25.31
CA PRO A 182 1.30 0.37 -25.49
C PRO A 182 2.50 -0.57 -25.36
N ALA A 183 3.67 -0.15 -25.84
CA ALA A 183 4.90 -0.89 -25.63
C ALA A 183 5.28 -0.88 -24.15
N ILE A 184 5.88 -1.97 -23.68
CA ILE A 184 6.40 -2.07 -22.32
C ILE A 184 7.68 -1.25 -22.21
N ASP A 185 7.73 -0.34 -21.26
CA ASP A 185 8.94 0.41 -20.95
C ASP A 185 9.83 -0.37 -19.97
N VAL A 186 10.60 -1.31 -20.50
CA VAL A 186 11.54 -2.12 -19.71
C VAL A 186 12.62 -1.27 -19.07
N PRO A 187 13.30 -0.32 -19.77
CA PRO A 187 14.31 0.53 -19.16
C PRO A 187 13.77 1.41 -18.01
N GLY A 188 12.62 2.07 -18.21
CA GLY A 188 12.00 2.88 -17.15
C GLY A 188 11.63 2.02 -15.94
N THR A 189 11.01 0.85 -16.16
CA THR A 189 10.68 -0.09 -15.09
C THR A 189 11.93 -0.55 -14.33
N MET A 190 13.00 -0.94 -15.02
CA MET A 190 14.25 -1.38 -14.38
C MET A 190 14.93 -0.27 -13.59
N LEU A 191 15.00 0.93 -14.14
CA LEU A 191 15.59 2.09 -13.45
C LEU A 191 14.79 2.46 -12.19
N SER A 192 13.47 2.38 -12.23
CA SER A 192 12.63 2.65 -11.06
C SER A 192 12.80 1.58 -9.97
N VAL A 193 12.81 0.29 -10.34
CA VAL A 193 13.05 -0.83 -9.40
C VAL A 193 14.41 -0.69 -8.72
N LEU A 194 15.46 -0.48 -9.52
CA LEU A 194 16.84 -0.36 -9.00
C LEU A 194 17.01 0.92 -8.19
N GLY A 195 16.48 2.05 -8.66
CA GLY A 195 16.64 3.34 -7.99
C GLY A 195 15.96 3.36 -6.61
N VAL A 196 14.70 2.92 -6.53
CA VAL A 196 13.98 2.85 -5.25
C VAL A 196 14.56 1.71 -4.39
N GLY A 197 14.97 0.59 -4.98
CA GLY A 197 15.59 -0.53 -4.25
C GLY A 197 16.92 -0.13 -3.58
N VAL A 198 17.80 0.57 -4.30
CA VAL A 198 19.09 1.05 -3.76
C VAL A 198 18.86 2.14 -2.70
N LEU A 199 17.86 3.03 -2.89
CA LEU A 199 17.46 3.99 -1.87
C LEU A 199 16.99 3.30 -0.59
N THR A 200 16.12 2.30 -0.73
CA THR A 200 15.59 1.50 0.39
C THR A 200 16.72 0.76 1.12
N TYR A 201 17.68 0.20 0.36
CA TYR A 201 18.87 -0.43 0.94
C TYR A 201 19.66 0.55 1.82
N GLY A 202 19.95 1.76 1.31
CA GLY A 202 20.64 2.79 2.09
C GLY A 202 19.92 3.18 3.36
N LEU A 203 18.58 3.29 3.31
CA LEU A 203 17.76 3.63 4.46
C LEU A 203 17.70 2.50 5.51
N ILE A 204 17.50 1.26 5.10
CA ILE A 204 17.42 0.10 6.00
C ILE A 204 18.79 -0.19 6.65
N GLU A 205 19.86 -0.22 5.86
CA GLU A 205 21.18 -0.60 6.33
C GLU A 205 21.95 0.56 7.00
N GLY A 206 21.54 1.81 6.73
CA GLY A 206 22.25 3.00 7.24
C GLY A 206 22.36 3.05 8.74
N GLY A 207 21.29 2.67 9.46
CA GLY A 207 21.30 2.59 10.92
C GLY A 207 22.18 1.46 11.49
N ALA A 208 22.46 0.42 10.71
CA ALA A 208 23.28 -0.72 11.12
C ALA A 208 24.77 -0.55 10.79
N ARG A 209 25.04 -0.03 9.58
CA ARG A 209 26.39 0.10 9.02
C ARG A 209 27.00 1.48 9.26
N GLY A 210 26.22 2.42 9.80
CA GLY A 210 26.59 3.82 9.96
C GLY A 210 26.27 4.66 8.73
N TRP A 211 25.62 5.81 8.95
CA TRP A 211 25.16 6.73 7.90
C TRP A 211 26.29 7.32 7.05
N SER A 212 27.50 7.42 7.62
CA SER A 212 28.69 7.93 6.95
C SER A 212 29.55 6.84 6.26
N SER A 213 29.12 5.57 6.29
CA SER A 213 29.90 4.52 5.63
C SER A 213 29.91 4.72 4.10
N PRO A 214 31.05 4.44 3.42
CA PRO A 214 31.14 4.60 1.96
C PRO A 214 30.08 3.82 1.19
N LEU A 215 29.66 2.66 1.69
CA LEU A 215 28.63 1.83 1.07
C LEU A 215 27.26 2.51 1.14
N ILE A 216 26.92 3.11 2.26
CA ILE A 216 25.62 3.81 2.45
C ILE A 216 25.60 5.12 1.65
N LEU A 217 26.68 5.90 1.71
CA LEU A 217 26.81 7.11 0.87
C LEU A 217 26.76 6.77 -0.62
N GLY A 218 27.45 5.70 -1.03
CA GLY A 218 27.41 5.18 -2.39
C GLY A 218 26.02 4.71 -2.82
N SER A 219 25.24 4.11 -1.92
CA SER A 219 23.86 3.72 -2.21
C SER A 219 22.97 4.95 -2.42
N PHE A 220 23.07 5.99 -1.60
CA PHE A 220 22.31 7.23 -1.82
C PHE A 220 22.71 7.93 -3.12
N ALA A 221 24.00 8.03 -3.41
CA ALA A 221 24.48 8.59 -4.69
C ALA A 221 23.99 7.75 -5.88
N GLY A 222 24.08 6.42 -5.81
CA GLY A 222 23.55 5.50 -6.82
C GLY A 222 22.05 5.64 -7.03
N ALA A 223 21.29 5.75 -5.94
CA ALA A 223 19.85 5.98 -6.00
C ALA A 223 19.51 7.29 -6.73
N VAL A 224 20.21 8.38 -6.41
CA VAL A 224 20.02 9.68 -7.09
C VAL A 224 20.31 9.56 -8.58
N VAL A 225 21.41 8.91 -8.97
CA VAL A 225 21.78 8.70 -10.37
C VAL A 225 20.73 7.86 -11.11
N LEU A 226 20.30 6.73 -10.52
CA LEU A 226 19.31 5.84 -11.12
C LEU A 226 17.94 6.51 -11.28
N LEU A 227 17.49 7.25 -10.26
CA LEU A 227 16.21 7.97 -10.30
C LEU A 227 16.26 9.17 -11.25
N ALA A 228 17.40 9.88 -11.35
CA ALA A 228 17.59 10.91 -12.35
C ALA A 228 17.60 10.33 -13.78
N ALA A 229 18.26 9.18 -13.98
CA ALA A 229 18.22 8.45 -15.25
C ALA A 229 16.79 7.98 -15.59
N PHE A 230 16.03 7.48 -14.61
CA PHE A 230 14.63 7.14 -14.77
C PHE A 230 13.82 8.34 -15.29
N VAL A 231 13.89 9.49 -14.63
CA VAL A 231 13.18 10.71 -15.06
C VAL A 231 13.62 11.14 -16.46
N ALA A 232 14.91 11.06 -16.77
CA ALA A 232 15.43 11.42 -18.09
C ALA A 232 14.94 10.46 -19.21
N VAL A 233 14.82 9.18 -18.93
CA VAL A 233 14.25 8.16 -19.84
C VAL A 233 12.77 8.41 -20.06
N GLU A 234 12.00 8.54 -18.96
CA GLU A 234 10.55 8.80 -18.99
C GLU A 234 10.19 10.08 -19.78
N ALA A 235 11.03 11.13 -19.65
CA ALA A 235 10.82 12.39 -20.36
C ALA A 235 11.00 12.27 -21.89
N ARG A 236 11.72 11.25 -22.37
CA ARG A 236 12.02 11.04 -23.80
C ARG A 236 11.21 9.92 -24.45
N ARG A 237 10.50 9.10 -23.67
CA ARG A 237 9.71 7.96 -24.16
C ARG A 237 8.39 8.40 -24.73
N SER A 238 7.97 7.77 -25.84
CA SER A 238 6.62 7.94 -26.43
C SER A 238 5.53 7.27 -25.62
N ALA A 239 5.85 6.17 -24.95
CA ALA A 239 4.93 5.43 -24.07
C ALA A 239 5.60 5.18 -22.69
N PRO A 240 5.72 6.23 -21.85
CA PRO A 240 6.36 6.13 -20.53
C PRO A 240 5.48 5.37 -19.54
N VAL A 241 6.09 4.68 -18.57
CA VAL A 241 5.40 4.08 -17.43
C VAL A 241 4.77 5.16 -16.55
N LEU A 242 5.50 6.28 -16.39
CA LEU A 242 5.07 7.43 -15.59
C LEU A 242 5.04 8.70 -16.44
N PRO A 243 3.89 9.05 -17.07
CA PRO A 243 3.79 10.26 -17.90
C PRO A 243 4.01 11.53 -17.07
N LEU A 244 5.21 12.11 -17.14
CA LEU A 244 5.60 13.30 -16.35
C LEU A 244 4.70 14.51 -16.62
N ARG A 245 4.05 14.58 -17.80
CA ARG A 245 3.09 15.63 -18.15
C ARG A 245 1.93 15.73 -17.15
N LEU A 246 1.50 14.63 -16.56
CA LEU A 246 0.39 14.62 -15.59
C LEU A 246 0.77 15.37 -14.31
N PHE A 247 2.03 15.37 -13.94
CA PHE A 247 2.52 16.09 -12.76
C PHE A 247 2.58 17.62 -12.94
N ARG A 248 2.39 18.14 -14.17
CA ARG A 248 2.17 19.57 -14.39
C ARG A 248 0.83 20.04 -13.85
N GLN A 249 -0.14 19.14 -13.70
CA GLN A 249 -1.44 19.45 -13.12
C GLN A 249 -1.34 19.45 -11.60
N ARG A 250 -1.59 20.61 -11.00
CA ARG A 250 -1.47 20.82 -9.55
C ARG A 250 -2.27 19.82 -8.72
N LEU A 251 -3.54 19.58 -9.13
CA LEU A 251 -4.41 18.63 -8.43
C LEU A 251 -3.83 17.22 -8.43
N PHE A 252 -3.28 16.76 -9.56
CA PHE A 252 -2.64 15.45 -9.69
C PHE A 252 -1.39 15.33 -8.83
N SER A 253 -0.49 16.33 -8.89
CA SER A 253 0.77 16.32 -8.14
C SER A 253 0.55 16.34 -6.64
N VAL A 254 -0.31 17.25 -6.15
CA VAL A 254 -0.62 17.36 -4.71
C VAL A 254 -1.26 16.07 -4.21
N SER A 255 -2.20 15.48 -4.97
CA SER A 255 -2.85 14.22 -4.58
C SER A 255 -1.85 13.07 -4.48
N ASN A 256 -0.96 12.92 -5.45
CA ASN A 256 0.02 11.83 -5.44
C ASN A 256 1.13 12.04 -4.38
N THR A 257 1.57 13.28 -4.13
CA THR A 257 2.48 13.59 -3.01
C THR A 257 1.84 13.23 -1.67
N ALA A 258 0.59 13.61 -1.46
CA ALA A 258 -0.15 13.23 -0.25
C ALA A 258 -0.33 11.71 -0.14
N MET A 259 -0.53 11.01 -1.28
CA MET A 259 -0.65 9.55 -1.29
C MET A 259 0.66 8.85 -0.89
N VAL A 260 1.83 9.40 -1.25
CA VAL A 260 3.13 8.92 -0.74
C VAL A 260 3.16 9.03 0.79
N VAL A 261 2.75 10.17 1.35
CA VAL A 261 2.76 10.36 2.81
C VAL A 261 1.75 9.46 3.52
N VAL A 262 0.58 9.23 2.92
CA VAL A 262 -0.39 8.24 3.43
C VAL A 262 0.21 6.84 3.50
N GLY A 263 0.88 6.40 2.43
CA GLY A 263 1.59 5.12 2.40
C GLY A 263 2.69 5.04 3.46
N PHE A 264 3.52 6.09 3.54
CA PHE A 264 4.60 6.24 4.51
C PHE A 264 4.11 6.10 5.95
N ALA A 265 3.12 6.88 6.32
CA ALA A 265 2.65 6.91 7.69
C ALA A 265 1.83 5.66 8.07
N LEU A 266 0.94 5.19 7.17
CA LEU A 266 0.10 4.04 7.46
C LEU A 266 0.92 2.75 7.56
N MET A 267 1.71 2.41 6.51
CA MET A 267 2.43 1.13 6.48
C MET A 267 3.63 1.16 7.43
N GLY A 268 4.36 2.28 7.46
CA GLY A 268 5.47 2.45 8.40
C GLY A 268 5.05 2.31 9.85
N SER A 269 3.92 2.92 10.26
CA SER A 269 3.40 2.78 11.62
C SER A 269 2.81 1.40 11.89
N SER A 270 2.08 0.81 10.92
CA SER A 270 1.50 -0.53 11.06
C SER A 270 2.55 -1.62 11.27
N PHE A 271 3.73 -1.47 10.65
CA PHE A 271 4.87 -2.36 10.86
C PHE A 271 5.27 -2.44 12.34
N PHE A 272 5.13 -1.34 13.07
CA PHE A 272 5.52 -1.25 14.48
C PHE A 272 4.39 -1.52 15.47
N PHE A 273 3.11 -1.49 15.06
CA PHE A 273 2.00 -1.72 16.01
C PHE A 273 2.09 -3.07 16.70
N SER A 274 2.28 -4.15 15.93
CA SER A 274 2.40 -5.49 16.49
C SER A 274 3.63 -5.63 17.40
N GLN A 275 4.75 -5.05 16.98
CA GLN A 275 6.00 -5.07 17.74
C GLN A 275 5.86 -4.30 19.07
N PHE A 276 5.15 -3.16 19.08
CA PHE A 276 4.86 -2.42 20.31
C PHE A 276 4.09 -3.30 21.31
N PHE A 277 3.00 -3.93 20.88
CA PHE A 277 2.19 -4.76 21.78
C PHE A 277 2.95 -6.00 22.28
N VAL A 278 3.77 -6.64 21.44
CA VAL A 278 4.50 -7.84 21.82
C VAL A 278 5.74 -7.50 22.68
N TYR A 279 6.60 -6.58 22.20
CA TYR A 279 7.89 -6.34 22.86
C TYR A 279 7.84 -5.30 23.98
N VAL A 280 6.93 -4.34 23.94
CA VAL A 280 6.81 -3.29 24.94
C VAL A 280 5.76 -3.66 25.99
N GLN A 281 4.59 -4.18 25.55
CA GLN A 281 3.50 -4.52 26.47
C GLN A 281 3.41 -6.02 26.85
N GLY A 282 4.26 -6.89 26.29
CA GLY A 282 4.28 -8.32 26.61
C GLY A 282 3.02 -9.09 26.18
N SER A 283 2.27 -8.60 25.19
CA SER A 283 1.09 -9.28 24.68
C SER A 283 1.47 -10.52 23.85
N SER A 284 0.61 -11.56 23.84
CA SER A 284 0.76 -12.65 22.86
C SER A 284 0.54 -12.14 21.43
N ILE A 285 0.99 -12.90 20.44
CA ILE A 285 0.91 -12.52 19.01
C ILE A 285 -0.55 -12.33 18.59
N LEU A 286 -1.43 -13.25 19.01
CA LEU A 286 -2.87 -13.14 18.74
C LEU A 286 -3.47 -11.89 19.40
N ARG A 287 -3.14 -11.65 20.67
CA ARG A 287 -3.62 -10.48 21.41
C ARG A 287 -3.13 -9.19 20.74
N ALA A 288 -1.88 -9.12 20.32
CA ALA A 288 -1.36 -7.98 19.57
C ALA A 288 -2.11 -7.77 18.25
N GLY A 289 -2.38 -8.83 17.47
CA GLY A 289 -3.21 -8.76 16.27
C GLY A 289 -4.61 -8.21 16.53
N LEU A 290 -5.28 -8.67 17.60
CA LEU A 290 -6.59 -8.16 18.02
C LEU A 290 -6.53 -6.70 18.49
N GLN A 291 -5.46 -6.31 19.16
CA GLN A 291 -5.26 -4.95 19.65
C GLN A 291 -5.04 -3.94 18.51
N THR A 292 -4.60 -4.36 17.34
CA THR A 292 -4.48 -3.49 16.15
C THR A 292 -5.78 -3.32 15.36
N LEU A 293 -6.82 -4.13 15.64
CA LEU A 293 -8.11 -4.09 14.95
C LEU A 293 -8.79 -2.72 14.86
N PRO A 294 -8.73 -1.84 15.88
CA PRO A 294 -9.39 -0.54 15.79
C PRO A 294 -9.00 0.26 14.56
N THR A 295 -7.74 0.17 14.12
CA THR A 295 -7.28 0.83 12.88
C THR A 295 -7.99 0.27 11.65
N SER A 296 -7.98 -1.05 11.49
CA SER A 296 -8.57 -1.71 10.32
C SER A 296 -10.09 -1.59 10.28
N LEU A 297 -10.77 -1.76 11.42
CA LEU A 297 -12.22 -1.61 11.53
C LEU A 297 -12.65 -0.18 11.21
N ALA A 298 -11.95 0.82 11.75
CA ALA A 298 -12.23 2.22 11.44
C ALA A 298 -12.08 2.48 9.93
N MET A 299 -11.05 1.93 9.29
CA MET A 299 -10.88 2.05 7.83
C MET A 299 -12.04 1.42 7.06
N VAL A 300 -12.46 0.21 7.41
CA VAL A 300 -13.57 -0.48 6.73
C VAL A 300 -14.88 0.27 6.89
N ILE A 301 -15.17 0.76 8.09
CA ILE A 301 -16.42 1.48 8.39
C ILE A 301 -16.47 2.84 7.72
N VAL A 302 -15.37 3.60 7.72
CA VAL A 302 -15.34 5.00 7.27
C VAL A 302 -15.12 5.13 5.76
N SER A 303 -14.37 4.22 5.12
CA SER A 303 -14.02 4.31 3.68
C SER A 303 -15.23 4.51 2.75
N PRO A 304 -16.40 3.83 2.92
CA PRO A 304 -17.56 4.02 2.04
C PRO A 304 -18.15 5.43 2.12
N TYR A 305 -17.93 6.13 3.23
CA TYR A 305 -18.46 7.48 3.45
C TYR A 305 -17.49 8.57 2.95
N ALA A 306 -16.19 8.26 2.86
CA ALA A 306 -15.16 9.22 2.49
C ALA A 306 -15.39 9.85 1.11
N GLY A 307 -15.76 9.04 0.11
CA GLY A 307 -16.11 9.51 -1.23
C GLY A 307 -17.33 10.43 -1.25
N ARG A 308 -18.39 10.07 -0.50
CA ARG A 308 -19.61 10.89 -0.37
C ARG A 308 -19.32 12.23 0.31
N LEU A 309 -18.51 12.21 1.38
CA LEU A 309 -18.08 13.43 2.06
C LEU A 309 -17.28 14.35 1.11
N ALA A 310 -16.37 13.76 0.33
CA ALA A 310 -15.57 14.51 -0.64
C ALA A 310 -16.43 15.12 -1.77
N ALA A 311 -17.47 14.43 -2.22
CA ALA A 311 -18.43 14.95 -3.19
C ALA A 311 -19.22 16.14 -2.63
N ARG A 312 -19.58 16.12 -1.33
CA ARG A 312 -20.36 17.21 -0.68
C ARG A 312 -19.51 18.40 -0.27
N HIS A 313 -18.31 18.18 0.29
CA HIS A 313 -17.50 19.24 0.91
C HIS A 313 -16.22 19.55 0.10
N GLY A 314 -15.97 18.81 -0.99
CA GLY A 314 -14.76 18.91 -1.80
C GLY A 314 -13.57 18.12 -1.25
N PHE A 315 -12.70 17.65 -2.16
CA PHE A 315 -11.53 16.85 -1.82
C PHE A 315 -10.61 17.53 -0.82
N ARG A 316 -10.37 18.84 -0.98
CA ARG A 316 -9.48 19.63 -0.14
C ARG A 316 -9.79 19.52 1.35
N VAL A 317 -11.05 19.74 1.72
CA VAL A 317 -11.48 19.78 3.13
C VAL A 317 -11.40 18.37 3.73
N VAL A 318 -11.94 17.36 3.05
CA VAL A 318 -12.01 16.00 3.57
C VAL A 318 -10.61 15.39 3.72
N VAL A 319 -9.73 15.61 2.74
CA VAL A 319 -8.34 15.13 2.79
C VAL A 319 -7.56 15.81 3.90
N ALA A 320 -7.66 17.14 4.03
CA ALA A 320 -6.94 17.88 5.07
C ALA A 320 -7.39 17.47 6.48
N ILE A 321 -8.70 17.32 6.72
CA ILE A 321 -9.24 16.82 7.99
C ILE A 321 -8.79 15.39 8.24
N GLY A 322 -8.87 14.50 7.24
CA GLY A 322 -8.46 13.11 7.38
C GLY A 322 -6.98 12.98 7.76
N LEU A 323 -6.09 13.71 7.07
CA LEU A 323 -4.66 13.74 7.40
C LEU A 323 -4.40 14.36 8.79
N ALA A 324 -5.15 15.40 9.16
CA ALA A 324 -5.02 15.98 10.50
C ALA A 324 -5.41 14.99 11.60
N VAL A 325 -6.54 14.27 11.43
CA VAL A 325 -6.99 13.23 12.35
C VAL A 325 -5.98 12.08 12.45
N ALA A 326 -5.47 11.59 11.31
CA ALA A 326 -4.44 10.54 11.30
C ALA A 326 -3.15 11.01 11.99
N GLY A 327 -2.68 12.22 11.66
CA GLY A 327 -1.46 12.79 12.24
C GLY A 327 -1.57 12.99 13.75
N LEU A 328 -2.71 13.48 14.25
CA LEU A 328 -2.97 13.62 15.69
C LEU A 328 -3.03 12.25 16.37
N GLY A 329 -3.65 11.25 15.74
CA GLY A 329 -3.65 9.87 16.23
C GLY A 329 -2.24 9.30 16.36
N LEU A 330 -1.38 9.51 15.35
CA LEU A 330 0.02 9.08 15.38
C LEU A 330 0.85 9.82 16.43
N LEU A 331 0.68 11.15 16.58
CA LEU A 331 1.34 11.90 17.65
C LEU A 331 0.91 11.39 19.03
N ALA A 332 -0.38 11.11 19.21
CA ALA A 332 -0.89 10.54 20.45
C ALA A 332 -0.33 9.13 20.72
N LEU A 333 -0.10 8.31 19.69
CA LEU A 333 0.59 7.01 19.82
C LEU A 333 2.05 7.17 20.18
N GLY A 334 2.74 8.23 19.72
CA GLY A 334 4.10 8.55 20.12
C GLY A 334 4.27 8.98 21.59
N MET A 335 3.17 9.09 22.34
CA MET A 335 3.15 9.41 23.79
C MET A 335 2.70 8.19 24.64
N VAL A 336 2.65 6.99 24.04
CA VAL A 336 2.25 5.75 24.74
C VAL A 336 3.47 5.12 25.39
N HIS A 337 3.32 4.62 26.61
CA HIS A 337 4.35 3.95 27.40
C HIS A 337 3.95 2.50 27.67
N ALA A 338 4.91 1.71 28.16
CA ALA A 338 4.72 0.28 28.47
C ALA A 338 3.55 0.01 29.42
N ASP A 339 3.34 0.89 30.38
CA ASP A 339 2.29 0.84 31.41
C ASP A 339 0.93 1.40 30.94
N THR A 340 0.88 1.99 29.75
CA THR A 340 -0.36 2.55 29.21
C THR A 340 -1.38 1.46 28.90
N GLY A 341 -2.45 1.38 29.67
CA GLY A 341 -3.53 0.41 29.48
C GLY A 341 -4.18 0.54 28.09
N TYR A 342 -4.60 -0.61 27.53
CA TYR A 342 -5.22 -0.68 26.20
C TYR A 342 -6.44 0.26 26.04
N GLY A 343 -7.18 0.53 27.10
CA GLY A 343 -8.26 1.53 27.11
C GLY A 343 -7.85 2.93 26.63
N ASN A 344 -6.57 3.28 26.80
CA ASN A 344 -6.00 4.54 26.32
C ASN A 344 -5.31 4.42 24.94
N VAL A 345 -5.12 3.22 24.39
CA VAL A 345 -4.43 3.00 23.10
C VAL A 345 -5.41 2.82 21.94
N TRP A 346 -6.50 2.07 22.14
CA TRP A 346 -7.42 1.66 21.08
C TRP A 346 -8.03 2.84 20.28
N TRP A 347 -8.41 3.92 20.96
CA TRP A 347 -9.01 5.08 20.30
C TRP A 347 -7.98 5.88 19.46
N ARG A 348 -6.71 5.86 19.85
CA ARG A 348 -5.60 6.46 19.08
C ARG A 348 -5.39 5.70 17.76
N LEU A 349 -5.41 4.37 17.83
CA LEU A 349 -5.39 3.51 16.66
C LEU A 349 -6.63 3.72 15.77
N ALA A 350 -7.81 3.87 16.37
CA ALA A 350 -9.04 4.17 15.64
C ALA A 350 -8.96 5.52 14.93
N LEU A 351 -8.41 6.58 15.56
CA LEU A 351 -8.19 7.86 14.92
C LEU A 351 -7.27 7.75 13.69
N VAL A 352 -6.19 6.98 13.79
CA VAL A 352 -5.30 6.71 12.65
C VAL A 352 -6.08 6.07 11.51
N GLY A 353 -6.91 5.04 11.80
CA GLY A 353 -7.75 4.37 10.81
C GLY A 353 -8.80 5.28 10.17
N VAL A 354 -9.53 6.08 10.98
CA VAL A 354 -10.50 7.07 10.50
C VAL A 354 -9.83 8.08 9.57
N GLY A 355 -8.70 8.64 9.99
CA GLY A 355 -7.99 9.65 9.23
C GLY A 355 -7.54 9.15 7.88
N PHE A 356 -6.90 7.97 7.80
CA PHE A 356 -6.48 7.40 6.52
C PHE A 356 -7.65 6.94 5.65
N ALA A 357 -8.73 6.44 6.22
CA ALA A 357 -9.94 6.12 5.47
C ALA A 357 -10.53 7.36 4.77
N LEU A 358 -10.56 8.50 5.46
CA LEU A 358 -11.03 9.77 4.89
C LEU A 358 -10.12 10.33 3.80
N THR A 359 -8.87 9.85 3.67
CA THR A 359 -7.90 10.40 2.71
C THR A 359 -7.75 9.56 1.45
N MET A 360 -7.68 8.22 1.56
CA MET A 360 -7.27 7.35 0.45
C MET A 360 -8.19 7.44 -0.76
N SER A 361 -9.50 7.26 -0.57
CA SER A 361 -10.48 7.31 -1.66
C SER A 361 -10.61 8.73 -2.27
N PRO A 362 -10.71 9.81 -1.48
CA PRO A 362 -10.73 11.17 -2.02
C PRO A 362 -9.46 11.57 -2.78
N LEU A 363 -8.26 11.17 -2.32
CA LEU A 363 -7.01 11.46 -3.03
C LEU A 363 -6.96 10.77 -4.39
N THR A 364 -7.36 9.49 -4.46
CA THR A 364 -7.45 8.76 -5.74
C THR A 364 -8.50 9.42 -6.66
N GLY A 365 -9.65 9.79 -6.13
CA GLY A 365 -10.69 10.51 -6.87
C GLY A 365 -10.21 11.86 -7.41
N ALA A 366 -9.48 12.64 -6.62
CA ALA A 366 -8.88 13.90 -7.02
C ALA A 366 -7.83 13.72 -8.14
N ALA A 367 -7.00 12.68 -8.05
CA ALA A 367 -6.02 12.35 -9.09
C ALA A 367 -6.71 11.94 -10.41
N ILE A 368 -7.78 11.15 -10.34
CA ILE A 368 -8.58 10.77 -11.53
C ILE A 368 -9.28 12.00 -12.14
N GLN A 369 -9.83 12.88 -11.31
CA GLN A 369 -10.51 14.10 -11.80
C GLN A 369 -9.54 15.08 -12.46
N ALA A 370 -8.25 15.00 -12.15
CA ALA A 370 -7.23 15.86 -12.73
C ALA A 370 -6.84 15.49 -14.17
N VAL A 371 -7.25 14.34 -14.69
CA VAL A 371 -6.83 13.81 -15.99
C VAL A 371 -8.05 13.59 -16.91
N SER A 372 -7.78 13.29 -18.19
CA SER A 372 -8.85 12.94 -19.13
C SER A 372 -9.52 11.61 -18.72
N PRO A 373 -10.81 11.39 -19.07
CA PRO A 373 -11.52 10.14 -18.71
C PRO A 373 -10.80 8.88 -19.18
N GLN A 374 -10.10 8.95 -20.31
CA GLN A 374 -9.32 7.85 -20.89
C GLN A 374 -8.08 7.51 -20.07
N GLU A 375 -7.55 8.48 -19.32
CA GLU A 375 -6.35 8.32 -18.45
C GLU A 375 -6.70 7.99 -16.99
N GLY A 376 -7.99 7.91 -16.64
CA GLY A 376 -8.44 7.68 -15.26
C GLY A 376 -7.88 6.40 -14.64
N GLY A 377 -7.78 5.32 -15.42
CA GLY A 377 -7.15 4.06 -14.98
C GLY A 377 -5.66 4.22 -14.67
N LEU A 378 -4.93 4.93 -15.55
CA LEU A 378 -3.52 5.24 -15.36
C LEU A 378 -3.31 6.11 -14.11
N ALA A 379 -4.13 7.14 -13.92
CA ALA A 379 -4.07 8.01 -12.74
C ALA A 379 -4.30 7.24 -11.43
N SER A 380 -5.26 6.31 -11.40
CA SER A 380 -5.49 5.43 -10.26
C SER A 380 -4.30 4.50 -10.00
N GLY A 381 -3.70 3.94 -11.06
CA GLY A 381 -2.50 3.11 -10.98
C GLY A 381 -1.32 3.89 -10.40
N ILE A 382 -1.07 5.11 -10.88
CA ILE A 382 -0.01 6.00 -10.37
C ILE A 382 -0.24 6.32 -8.89
N SER A 383 -1.49 6.61 -8.48
CA SER A 383 -1.82 6.86 -7.07
C SER A 383 -1.57 5.63 -6.18
N SER A 384 -1.87 4.44 -6.68
CA SER A 384 -1.56 3.19 -5.98
C SER A 384 -0.06 2.95 -5.86
N THR A 385 0.71 3.21 -6.93
CA THR A 385 2.17 3.14 -6.93
C THR A 385 2.78 4.18 -5.97
N ALA A 386 2.30 5.42 -5.98
CA ALA A 386 2.73 6.47 -5.05
C ALA A 386 2.54 6.04 -3.58
N ARG A 387 1.38 5.47 -3.25
CA ARG A 387 1.12 4.91 -1.92
C ARG A 387 2.08 3.77 -1.56
N GLN A 388 2.37 2.89 -2.49
CA GLN A 388 3.28 1.76 -2.26
C GLN A 388 4.74 2.23 -2.08
N ILE A 389 5.20 3.21 -2.87
CA ILE A 389 6.51 3.86 -2.67
C ILE A 389 6.58 4.46 -1.27
N GLY A 390 5.50 5.18 -0.87
CA GLY A 390 5.39 5.69 0.49
C GLY A 390 5.49 4.60 1.54
N ALA A 391 4.83 3.46 1.33
CA ALA A 391 4.86 2.33 2.25
C ALA A 391 6.27 1.77 2.47
N VAL A 392 7.04 1.57 1.41
CA VAL A 392 8.45 1.15 1.47
C VAL A 392 9.29 2.17 2.24
N LEU A 393 9.19 3.44 1.85
CA LEU A 393 9.92 4.52 2.54
C LEU A 393 9.53 4.65 4.00
N GLY A 394 8.26 4.40 4.33
CA GLY A 394 7.75 4.44 5.70
C GLY A 394 8.41 3.40 6.60
N VAL A 395 8.41 2.15 6.19
CA VAL A 395 9.04 1.06 6.93
C VAL A 395 10.55 1.29 7.08
N ALA A 396 11.21 1.69 5.98
CA ALA A 396 12.65 1.94 5.97
C ALA A 396 13.05 3.13 6.88
N VAL A 397 12.41 4.28 6.72
CA VAL A 397 12.75 5.52 7.46
C VAL A 397 12.37 5.42 8.94
N LEU A 398 11.14 4.97 9.25
CA LEU A 398 10.73 4.85 10.65
C LEU A 398 11.57 3.79 11.38
N GLY A 399 11.92 2.69 10.71
CA GLY A 399 12.85 1.71 11.27
C GLY A 399 14.27 2.25 11.46
N ALA A 400 14.73 3.09 10.54
CA ALA A 400 16.00 3.79 10.70
C ALA A 400 16.00 4.72 11.93
N ILE A 401 14.88 5.44 12.18
CA ILE A 401 14.72 6.27 13.39
C ILE A 401 14.80 5.41 14.65
N VAL A 402 14.02 4.31 14.71
CA VAL A 402 14.05 3.37 15.85
C VAL A 402 15.47 2.89 16.12
N ARG A 403 16.16 2.44 15.08
CA ARG A 403 17.50 1.88 15.19
C ARG A 403 18.55 2.91 15.60
N THR A 404 18.51 4.11 15.03
CA THR A 404 19.42 5.21 15.39
C THR A 404 19.25 5.62 16.85
N ARG A 405 18.02 5.63 17.37
CA ARG A 405 17.75 5.87 18.77
C ARG A 405 18.32 4.78 19.66
N GLN A 406 18.16 3.51 19.29
CA GLN A 406 18.70 2.37 20.03
C GLN A 406 20.24 2.38 20.04
N SER A 407 20.88 2.66 18.92
CA SER A 407 22.35 2.77 18.86
C SER A 407 22.89 3.93 19.70
N GLY A 408 22.08 4.97 19.93
CA GLY A 408 22.36 6.07 20.85
C GLY A 408 22.05 5.76 22.33
N GLY A 409 21.72 4.51 22.69
CA GLY A 409 21.45 4.07 24.05
C GLY A 409 20.00 4.22 24.52
N ALA A 410 19.08 4.64 23.65
CA ALA A 410 17.66 4.74 24.00
C ALA A 410 16.98 3.34 23.99
N SER A 411 15.91 3.18 24.78
CA SER A 411 15.09 1.97 24.74
C SER A 411 14.38 1.79 23.40
N PHE A 412 13.95 0.56 23.08
CA PHE A 412 13.13 0.27 21.90
C PHE A 412 11.84 1.08 21.92
N GLU A 413 11.19 1.22 23.08
CA GLU A 413 10.00 2.06 23.28
C GLU A 413 10.25 3.52 22.89
N ALA A 414 11.34 4.13 23.37
CA ALA A 414 11.69 5.50 23.01
C ALA A 414 11.98 5.68 21.52
N GLY A 415 12.54 4.65 20.89
CA GLY A 415 12.72 4.58 19.44
C GLY A 415 11.37 4.57 18.69
N LEU A 416 10.43 3.71 19.13
CA LEU A 416 9.08 3.63 18.57
C LEU A 416 8.32 4.94 18.72
N ASN A 417 8.35 5.55 19.90
CA ASN A 417 7.72 6.83 20.16
C ASN A 417 8.26 7.91 19.21
N SER A 418 9.58 7.96 19.02
CA SER A 418 10.20 8.89 18.05
C SER A 418 9.72 8.65 16.63
N ALA A 419 9.56 7.38 16.22
CA ALA A 419 9.05 7.02 14.88
C ALA A 419 7.58 7.46 14.69
N PHE A 420 6.71 7.20 15.68
CA PHE A 420 5.31 7.63 15.61
C PHE A 420 5.17 9.16 15.61
N LEU A 421 5.97 9.87 16.41
CA LEU A 421 6.01 11.33 16.41
C LEU A 421 6.45 11.88 15.05
N ALA A 422 7.49 11.30 14.44
CA ALA A 422 7.95 11.70 13.11
C ALA A 422 6.87 11.45 12.04
N ALA A 423 6.24 10.27 12.05
CA ALA A 423 5.14 9.95 11.14
C ALA A 423 3.95 10.92 11.31
N GLY A 424 3.58 11.20 12.55
CA GLY A 424 2.52 12.15 12.89
C GLY A 424 2.82 13.57 12.42
N ALA A 425 4.04 14.06 12.65
CA ALA A 425 4.48 15.39 12.23
C ALA A 425 4.45 15.54 10.70
N VAL A 426 4.98 14.57 9.96
CA VAL A 426 4.96 14.55 8.48
C VAL A 426 3.51 14.52 7.96
N THR A 427 2.63 13.72 8.60
CA THR A 427 1.22 13.63 8.21
C THR A 427 0.48 14.95 8.46
N LEU A 428 0.72 15.63 9.61
CA LEU A 428 0.15 16.95 9.90
C LEU A 428 0.69 18.04 8.96
N ALA A 429 1.97 18.05 8.67
CA ALA A 429 2.54 18.96 7.68
C ALA A 429 1.88 18.77 6.31
N THR A 430 1.59 17.52 5.93
CA THR A 430 0.85 17.19 4.69
C THR A 430 -0.62 17.61 4.77
N ALA A 431 -1.26 17.57 5.94
CA ALA A 431 -2.61 18.09 6.11
C ALA A 431 -2.66 19.60 5.82
N VAL A 432 -1.70 20.36 6.34
CA VAL A 432 -1.56 21.80 6.06
C VAL A 432 -1.25 22.01 4.57
N PHE A 433 -0.29 21.28 4.02
CA PHE A 433 0.07 21.36 2.60
C PHE A 433 -1.15 21.11 1.69
N THR A 434 -1.91 20.03 1.91
CA THR A 434 -3.11 19.73 1.12
C THR A 434 -4.21 20.77 1.37
N GLY A 435 -4.36 21.23 2.59
CA GLY A 435 -5.28 22.32 2.95
C GLY A 435 -4.99 23.64 2.24
N LEU A 436 -3.74 23.93 1.92
CA LEU A 436 -3.34 25.15 1.20
C LEU A 436 -3.33 24.96 -0.32
N TRP A 437 -2.85 23.80 -0.78
CA TRP A 437 -2.44 23.60 -2.17
C TRP A 437 -3.37 22.72 -3.00
N LEU A 438 -4.22 21.89 -2.39
CA LEU A 438 -5.22 21.14 -3.16
C LEU A 438 -6.26 22.13 -3.73
N ALA A 439 -6.53 22.06 -5.03
CA ALA A 439 -7.47 22.96 -5.69
C ALA A 439 -8.87 22.81 -5.08
N LYS A 440 -9.59 23.92 -4.93
CA LYS A 440 -11.01 23.90 -4.56
C LYS A 440 -11.76 23.23 -5.71
N SER A 441 -12.22 21.98 -5.54
CA SER A 441 -13.19 21.39 -6.43
C SER A 441 -14.53 22.11 -6.23
N LYS A 442 -15.16 22.55 -7.33
CA LYS A 442 -16.58 22.97 -7.25
C LYS A 442 -17.38 21.74 -6.82
N PRO A 443 -18.30 21.84 -5.85
CA PRO A 443 -19.22 20.76 -5.55
C PRO A 443 -19.91 20.35 -6.86
N THR A 444 -19.97 19.05 -7.12
CA THR A 444 -20.74 18.53 -8.26
C THR A 444 -22.19 18.95 -8.02
N GLN A 445 -22.75 19.78 -8.93
CA GLN A 445 -24.17 20.10 -8.88
C GLN A 445 -24.96 18.80 -8.93
N ASP A 446 -25.92 18.66 -8.04
CA ASP A 446 -26.79 17.49 -7.93
C ASP A 446 -27.47 17.27 -9.30
N PRO A 447 -27.28 16.13 -9.99
CA PRO A 447 -27.91 15.86 -11.27
C PRO A 447 -29.44 15.93 -11.20
N THR A 448 -30.04 15.80 -10.01
CA THR A 448 -31.50 15.91 -9.81
C THR A 448 -32.00 17.36 -9.75
N ALA A 449 -31.10 18.35 -9.65
CA ALA A 449 -31.50 19.76 -9.66
C ALA A 449 -31.75 20.28 -11.07
N VAL A 450 -31.18 19.67 -12.10
CA VAL A 450 -31.41 20.08 -13.53
C VAL A 450 -32.80 19.64 -14.01
N ASP A 451 -33.29 18.49 -13.53
CA ASP A 451 -34.60 17.94 -13.94
C ASP A 451 -35.79 18.72 -13.36
N ARG A 452 -35.61 19.44 -12.25
CA ARG A 452 -36.66 20.27 -11.64
C ARG A 452 -36.84 21.63 -12.30
N SER A 453 -35.84 22.13 -13.01
CA SER A 453 -35.95 23.42 -13.73
C SER A 453 -36.62 23.27 -15.09
N GLU A 454 -36.51 22.10 -15.74
CA GLU A 454 -37.18 21.85 -17.02
C GLU A 454 -38.68 21.55 -16.86
N HIS A 455 -39.12 21.00 -15.76
CA HIS A 455 -40.56 20.78 -15.48
C HIS A 455 -41.31 22.02 -14.95
N SER A 456 -40.60 23.09 -14.59
CA SER A 456 -41.25 24.35 -14.17
C SER A 456 -41.51 25.35 -15.29
N VAL A 457 -41.03 25.07 -16.50
CA VAL A 457 -41.20 25.94 -17.69
C VAL A 457 -42.33 25.44 -18.63
N LEU A 458 -42.93 24.27 -18.31
CA LEU A 458 -44.00 23.65 -19.11
C LEU A 458 -45.37 23.63 -18.42
N ASN A 459 -45.58 24.43 -17.34
CA ASN A 459 -46.90 24.66 -16.76
C ASN A 459 -47.26 26.14 -16.81
#